data_d1822ee5e073164b415c1f402adfa1f5
#
_entry.id   d1822ee5e073164b415c1f402adfa1f5
#
_cell.length_a   1.000
_cell.length_b   1.000
_cell.length_c   1.000
_cell.angle_alpha   90.00
_cell.angle_beta   90.00
_cell.angle_gamma   90.00
#
_symmetry.space_group_name_H-M   'P 1'
#
loop_
_entity.id
_entity.type
_entity.pdbx_description
1 polymer ?
#
loop_
_entity_poly.entity_id
_entity_poly.type
_entity_poly.pdbx_seq_one_letter_code
_entity_poly.pdbx_strand_id
1 'polypeptide(L)'
;MVHQYKNNGYDIVLDVNSGAIHVVDDVTYDVIEMYAARENVADTSAEEIVTALSGKYGKEEVEEAIDEVQTLIKNEELFTKDTYENYMMDFKKRPTVVKALCLHIAHDCNLACRYCFAEEGEYHGRRALMSFETGKKALDFLIANSGNRRNLEVDFFGGEPLMNWQVVKDLVAYGREQEKIHNKNFRFTLTTNGVLLNDEIMEFANKEMGNVVLSIDGRKEVHDHMRPFRKGAGSYDLIVPKFQKFAESRNQDKYYVRGTFTHNNLDFSNDVLHLADLGFKQISVEPVVAQPTEDYAIREEDIPQLYDCLLYTSPSPRDMRR
;
A
#
# COMPACT_ATOMS: atom_id res chain seq x y z
N MET A 1 6.11 17.00 -19.11
CA MET A 1 4.85 16.33 -19.57
C MET A 1 3.77 16.64 -18.55
N VAL A 2 2.62 17.15 -19.02
CA VAL A 2 1.47 17.46 -18.17
C VAL A 2 0.35 16.45 -18.46
N HIS A 3 -0.26 15.93 -17.42
CA HIS A 3 -1.38 15.01 -17.50
C HIS A 3 -2.61 15.62 -16.82
N GLN A 4 -3.69 15.77 -17.60
CA GLN A 4 -4.95 16.35 -17.16
C GLN A 4 -6.02 15.27 -17.08
N TYR A 5 -6.81 15.28 -16.01
CA TYR A 5 -7.95 14.37 -15.84
C TYR A 5 -8.98 14.92 -14.87
N LYS A 6 -10.21 14.46 -15.01
CA LYS A 6 -11.31 14.81 -14.10
C LYS A 6 -11.62 13.63 -13.21
N ASN A 7 -11.71 13.85 -11.92
CA ASN A 7 -12.03 12.81 -10.94
C ASN A 7 -12.83 13.39 -9.77
N ASN A 8 -13.95 12.76 -9.45
CA ASN A 8 -14.82 13.12 -8.32
C ASN A 8 -15.24 14.61 -8.28
N GLY A 9 -15.50 15.20 -9.44
CA GLY A 9 -15.88 16.62 -9.55
C GLY A 9 -14.73 17.61 -9.47
N TYR A 10 -13.50 17.13 -9.44
CA TYR A 10 -12.30 17.95 -9.48
C TYR A 10 -11.60 17.86 -10.84
N ASP A 11 -11.13 19.00 -11.32
CA ASP A 11 -10.25 19.09 -12.47
C ASP A 11 -8.80 19.06 -11.97
N ILE A 12 -8.09 17.99 -12.28
CA ILE A 12 -6.77 17.70 -11.73
C ILE A 12 -5.74 17.79 -12.84
N VAL A 13 -4.62 18.46 -12.54
CA VAL A 13 -3.48 18.62 -13.43
C VAL A 13 -2.22 18.15 -12.70
N LEU A 14 -1.54 17.16 -13.30
CA LEU A 14 -0.27 16.62 -12.80
C LEU A 14 0.86 17.02 -13.75
N ASP A 15 1.84 17.76 -13.27
CA ASP A 15 3.13 17.87 -13.96
C ASP A 15 4.04 16.70 -13.57
N VAL A 16 4.28 15.81 -14.54
CA VAL A 16 5.00 14.55 -14.31
C VAL A 16 6.46 14.77 -13.90
N ASN A 17 7.09 15.84 -14.38
CA ASN A 17 8.51 16.07 -14.17
C ASN A 17 8.79 16.74 -12.80
N SER A 18 7.97 17.72 -12.39
CA SER A 18 8.08 18.32 -11.05
C SER A 18 7.40 17.49 -9.96
N GLY A 19 6.39 16.66 -10.34
CA GLY A 19 5.52 15.97 -9.42
C GLY A 19 4.45 16.89 -8.78
N ALA A 20 4.31 18.12 -9.25
CA ALA A 20 3.29 19.06 -8.77
C ALA A 20 1.90 18.62 -9.21
N ILE A 21 0.93 18.71 -8.30
CA ILE A 21 -0.48 18.39 -8.56
C ILE A 21 -1.30 19.64 -8.23
N HIS A 22 -2.10 20.09 -9.18
CA HIS A 22 -2.98 21.22 -9.06
C HIS A 22 -4.44 20.79 -9.20
N VAL A 23 -5.32 21.34 -8.37
CA VAL A 23 -6.77 21.30 -8.58
C VAL A 23 -7.14 22.69 -9.10
N VAL A 24 -7.74 22.72 -10.27
CA VAL A 24 -8.04 23.93 -10.99
C VAL A 24 -9.56 24.01 -11.30
N ASP A 25 -10.03 25.17 -11.71
CA ASP A 25 -11.37 25.35 -12.25
C ASP A 25 -11.43 24.98 -13.73
N ASP A 26 -12.65 24.96 -14.29
CA ASP A 26 -12.88 24.58 -15.69
C ASP A 26 -12.15 25.51 -16.68
N VAL A 27 -12.06 26.82 -16.40
CA VAL A 27 -11.41 27.77 -17.31
C VAL A 27 -9.89 27.56 -17.32
N THR A 28 -9.29 27.40 -16.17
CA THR A 28 -7.85 27.11 -16.03
C THR A 28 -7.48 25.74 -16.62
N TYR A 29 -8.38 24.76 -16.48
CA TYR A 29 -8.22 23.44 -17.08
C TYR A 29 -8.15 23.52 -18.63
N ASP A 30 -9.10 24.24 -19.25
CA ASP A 30 -9.13 24.43 -20.70
C ASP A 30 -7.94 25.27 -21.18
N VAL A 31 -7.50 26.28 -20.43
CA VAL A 31 -6.29 27.07 -20.73
C VAL A 31 -5.05 26.17 -20.74
N ILE A 32 -4.90 25.30 -19.74
CA ILE A 32 -3.77 24.35 -19.68
C ILE A 32 -3.80 23.37 -20.84
N GLU A 33 -4.99 22.91 -21.27
CA GLU A 33 -5.14 22.03 -22.44
C GLU A 33 -4.62 22.70 -23.72
N MET A 34 -4.89 23.99 -23.90
CA MET A 34 -4.39 24.75 -25.04
C MET A 34 -2.87 24.90 -25.03
N TYR A 35 -2.25 25.09 -23.85
CA TYR A 35 -0.79 25.07 -23.70
C TYR A 35 -0.22 23.66 -23.99
N ALA A 36 -0.86 22.60 -23.50
CA ALA A 36 -0.42 21.22 -23.67
C ALA A 36 -0.50 20.73 -25.12
N ALA A 37 -1.36 21.32 -25.95
CA ALA A 37 -1.52 21.00 -27.37
C ALA A 37 -0.34 21.43 -28.24
N ARG A 38 0.60 22.24 -27.70
CA ARG A 38 1.78 22.73 -28.41
C ARG A 38 3.03 21.95 -28.02
N GLU A 39 3.94 21.76 -28.99
CA GLU A 39 5.26 21.15 -28.72
C GLU A 39 6.10 22.02 -27.77
N ASN A 40 5.97 23.34 -27.87
CA ASN A 40 6.67 24.26 -27.00
C ASN A 40 5.68 25.27 -26.41
N VAL A 41 5.57 25.30 -25.12
CA VAL A 41 4.68 26.18 -24.35
C VAL A 41 4.93 27.67 -24.66
N ALA A 42 6.17 28.05 -24.96
CA ALA A 42 6.52 29.43 -25.29
C ALA A 42 5.94 29.92 -26.64
N ASP A 43 5.50 29.00 -27.49
CA ASP A 43 4.92 29.35 -28.80
C ASP A 43 3.41 29.60 -28.72
N THR A 44 2.82 29.52 -27.52
CA THR A 44 1.39 29.72 -27.28
C THR A 44 1.10 31.19 -27.00
N SER A 45 0.33 31.83 -27.88
CA SER A 45 -0.06 33.22 -27.72
C SER A 45 -1.26 33.35 -26.77
N ALA A 46 -1.18 34.26 -25.80
CA ALA A 46 -2.30 34.59 -24.92
C ALA A 46 -3.53 35.07 -25.72
N GLU A 47 -3.33 35.83 -26.81
CA GLU A 47 -4.41 36.29 -27.69
C GLU A 47 -5.14 35.14 -28.40
N GLU A 48 -4.43 34.08 -28.78
CA GLU A 48 -5.04 32.89 -29.39
C GLU A 48 -5.92 32.17 -28.36
N ILE A 49 -5.46 32.01 -27.11
CA ILE A 49 -6.23 31.36 -26.04
C ILE A 49 -7.49 32.19 -25.74
N VAL A 50 -7.34 33.52 -25.55
CA VAL A 50 -8.47 34.42 -25.29
C VAL A 50 -9.49 34.33 -26.43
N THR A 51 -9.04 34.36 -27.69
CA THR A 51 -9.92 34.26 -28.84
C THR A 51 -10.68 32.93 -28.87
N ALA A 52 -10.02 31.83 -28.57
CA ALA A 52 -10.62 30.49 -28.58
C ALA A 52 -11.63 30.27 -27.46
N LEU A 53 -11.34 30.78 -26.26
CA LEU A 53 -12.13 30.47 -25.06
C LEU A 53 -13.13 31.54 -24.67
N SER A 54 -13.06 32.79 -25.19
CA SER A 54 -14.01 33.88 -24.86
C SER A 54 -15.45 33.61 -25.28
N GLY A 55 -15.70 32.60 -26.09
CA GLY A 55 -17.05 32.14 -26.43
C GLY A 55 -17.66 31.24 -25.35
N LYS A 56 -16.85 30.62 -24.53
CA LYS A 56 -17.24 29.69 -23.43
C LYS A 56 -17.17 30.37 -22.08
N TYR A 57 -16.18 31.23 -21.88
CA TYR A 57 -15.87 31.95 -20.63
C TYR A 57 -15.80 33.46 -20.86
N GLY A 58 -15.89 34.27 -19.81
CA GLY A 58 -15.66 35.71 -19.91
C GLY A 58 -14.20 36.02 -20.29
N LYS A 59 -13.98 37.09 -21.08
CA LYS A 59 -12.63 37.47 -21.51
C LYS A 59 -11.69 37.69 -20.33
N GLU A 60 -12.15 38.41 -19.32
CA GLU A 60 -11.37 38.74 -18.10
C GLU A 60 -11.01 37.48 -17.32
N GLU A 61 -11.93 36.51 -17.25
CA GLU A 61 -11.75 35.21 -16.58
C GLU A 61 -10.66 34.37 -17.28
N VAL A 62 -10.65 34.37 -18.63
CA VAL A 62 -9.61 33.69 -19.40
C VAL A 62 -8.25 34.36 -19.23
N GLU A 63 -8.21 35.70 -19.22
CA GLU A 63 -6.96 36.46 -19.00
C GLU A 63 -6.37 36.17 -17.61
N GLU A 64 -7.22 36.11 -16.56
CA GLU A 64 -6.80 35.75 -15.18
C GLU A 64 -6.24 34.32 -15.12
N ALA A 65 -6.93 33.36 -15.72
CA ALA A 65 -6.47 31.97 -15.79
C ALA A 65 -5.13 31.81 -16.54
N ILE A 66 -4.91 32.60 -17.60
CA ILE A 66 -3.61 32.64 -18.32
C ILE A 66 -2.50 33.14 -17.38
N ASP A 67 -2.74 34.20 -16.63
CA ASP A 67 -1.75 34.79 -15.70
C ASP A 67 -1.40 33.79 -14.57
N GLU A 68 -2.38 33.06 -14.07
CA GLU A 68 -2.16 31.99 -13.09
C GLU A 68 -1.29 30.85 -13.68
N VAL A 69 -1.64 30.35 -14.86
CA VAL A 69 -0.88 29.30 -15.55
C VAL A 69 0.55 29.76 -15.83
N GLN A 70 0.77 31.00 -16.28
CA GLN A 70 2.10 31.56 -16.49
C GLN A 70 2.90 31.68 -15.18
N THR A 71 2.22 31.95 -14.07
CA THR A 71 2.85 31.98 -12.75
C THR A 71 3.32 30.59 -12.34
N LEU A 72 2.51 29.55 -12.56
CA LEU A 72 2.90 28.16 -12.28
C LEU A 72 4.08 27.72 -13.16
N ILE A 73 4.10 28.11 -14.45
CA ILE A 73 5.22 27.84 -15.35
C ILE A 73 6.51 28.51 -14.86
N LYS A 74 6.42 29.77 -14.46
CA LYS A 74 7.57 30.53 -13.94
C LYS A 74 8.12 29.96 -12.65
N ASN A 75 7.27 29.41 -11.81
CA ASN A 75 7.65 28.78 -10.55
C ASN A 75 8.17 27.34 -10.72
N GLU A 76 8.28 26.84 -11.95
CA GLU A 76 8.66 25.45 -12.24
C GLU A 76 7.71 24.42 -11.61
N GLU A 77 6.41 24.73 -11.56
CA GLU A 77 5.35 23.87 -11.03
C GLU A 77 4.46 23.30 -12.16
N LEU A 78 4.59 23.81 -13.39
CA LEU A 78 3.83 23.36 -14.55
C LEU A 78 4.68 23.45 -15.82
N PHE A 79 4.50 22.49 -16.74
CA PHE A 79 5.27 22.34 -17.99
C PHE A 79 6.79 22.29 -17.78
N THR A 80 7.22 21.65 -16.70
CA THR A 80 8.62 21.55 -16.33
C THR A 80 9.42 20.64 -17.27
N LYS A 81 10.72 20.89 -17.36
CA LYS A 81 11.65 20.06 -18.14
C LYS A 81 12.00 18.81 -17.35
N ASP A 82 12.16 17.70 -18.09
CA ASP A 82 12.73 16.47 -17.51
C ASP A 82 14.22 16.67 -17.21
N THR A 83 14.55 16.92 -15.95
CA THR A 83 15.93 17.06 -15.48
C THR A 83 16.63 15.71 -15.33
N TYR A 84 15.89 14.59 -15.39
CA TYR A 84 16.43 13.23 -15.23
C TYR A 84 16.65 12.52 -16.56
N GLU A 85 16.25 13.08 -17.70
CA GLU A 85 16.40 12.45 -19.02
C GLU A 85 17.84 11.98 -19.28
N ASN A 86 18.81 12.83 -18.94
CA ASN A 86 20.24 12.52 -19.10
C ASN A 86 20.79 11.50 -18.09
N TYR A 87 20.04 11.21 -17.03
CA TYR A 87 20.38 10.24 -16.00
C TYR A 87 19.62 8.92 -16.16
N MET A 88 18.82 8.78 -17.21
CA MET A 88 18.09 7.54 -17.48
C MET A 88 19.08 6.40 -17.71
N MET A 89 19.19 5.54 -16.71
CA MET A 89 19.97 4.31 -16.82
C MET A 89 19.19 3.30 -17.67
N ASP A 90 19.91 2.61 -18.56
CA ASP A 90 19.34 1.43 -19.22
C ASP A 90 19.01 0.36 -18.17
N PHE A 91 17.74 0.28 -17.79
CA PHE A 91 17.25 -0.64 -16.77
C PHE A 91 17.57 -2.11 -17.10
N LYS A 92 17.75 -2.45 -18.40
CA LYS A 92 18.13 -3.80 -18.84
C LYS A 92 19.58 -4.15 -18.47
N LYS A 93 20.43 -3.15 -18.28
CA LYS A 93 21.83 -3.32 -17.90
C LYS A 93 22.07 -3.17 -16.39
N ARG A 94 21.02 -2.88 -15.62
CA ARG A 94 21.17 -2.73 -14.18
C ARG A 94 21.45 -4.08 -13.54
N PRO A 95 22.50 -4.21 -12.71
CA PRO A 95 22.74 -5.46 -12.00
C PRO A 95 21.54 -5.78 -11.10
N THR A 96 21.03 -6.99 -11.21
CA THR A 96 19.95 -7.46 -10.35
C THR A 96 20.50 -7.69 -8.94
N VAL A 97 19.99 -6.95 -7.98
CA VAL A 97 20.35 -7.06 -6.56
C VAL A 97 19.11 -7.43 -5.77
N VAL A 98 19.18 -8.55 -5.04
CA VAL A 98 18.07 -8.98 -4.19
C VAL A 98 18.05 -8.14 -2.93
N LYS A 99 16.89 -7.53 -2.63
CA LYS A 99 16.68 -6.67 -1.47
C LYS A 99 15.90 -7.37 -0.35
N ALA A 100 14.94 -8.18 -0.73
CA ALA A 100 13.94 -8.73 0.18
C ALA A 100 13.58 -10.17 -0.17
N LEU A 101 13.16 -10.94 0.82
CA LEU A 101 12.55 -12.24 0.67
C LEU A 101 11.25 -12.31 1.47
N CYS A 102 10.22 -12.91 0.87
CA CYS A 102 9.05 -13.38 1.59
C CYS A 102 9.20 -14.89 1.83
N LEU A 103 9.26 -15.31 3.08
CA LEU A 103 9.44 -16.70 3.48
C LEU A 103 8.11 -17.30 3.92
N HIS A 104 7.60 -18.26 3.18
CA HIS A 104 6.42 -19.03 3.58
C HIS A 104 6.79 -20.04 4.65
N ILE A 105 6.76 -19.60 5.90
CA ILE A 105 7.19 -20.39 7.07
C ILE A 105 6.28 -21.60 7.32
N ALA A 106 5.00 -21.46 6.99
CA ALA A 106 4.03 -22.53 7.08
C ALA A 106 3.14 -22.58 5.83
N HIS A 107 3.04 -23.75 5.20
CA HIS A 107 2.00 -24.11 4.25
C HIS A 107 0.86 -24.80 5.01
N ASP A 108 0.36 -24.14 6.04
CA ASP A 108 -0.81 -24.51 6.83
C ASP A 108 -1.34 -23.29 7.56
N CYS A 109 -2.64 -23.25 7.87
CA CYS A 109 -3.29 -22.18 8.59
C CYS A 109 -4.35 -22.71 9.54
N ASN A 110 -4.56 -22.05 10.65
CA ASN A 110 -5.60 -22.34 11.64
C ASN A 110 -6.93 -21.63 11.36
N LEU A 111 -7.00 -20.77 10.34
CA LEU A 111 -8.21 -20.15 9.79
C LEU A 111 -8.53 -20.71 8.39
N ALA A 112 -9.77 -20.44 7.95
CA ALA A 112 -10.28 -20.79 6.61
C ALA A 112 -10.87 -19.53 5.96
N CYS A 113 -10.01 -18.52 5.71
CA CYS A 113 -10.44 -17.26 5.11
C CYS A 113 -10.99 -17.50 3.71
N ARG A 114 -12.20 -16.96 3.40
CA ARG A 114 -12.90 -17.22 2.14
C ARG A 114 -12.14 -16.73 0.91
N TYR A 115 -11.48 -15.58 1.04
CA TYR A 115 -10.67 -14.99 -0.04
C TYR A 115 -9.20 -15.44 -0.03
N CYS A 116 -8.85 -16.51 0.69
CA CYS A 116 -7.45 -16.92 0.82
C CYS A 116 -6.88 -17.40 -0.51
N PHE A 117 -6.02 -16.60 -1.13
CA PHE A 117 -5.32 -16.99 -2.37
C PHE A 117 -4.38 -18.18 -2.20
N ALA A 118 -4.06 -18.53 -0.95
CA ALA A 118 -3.18 -19.63 -0.61
C ALA A 118 -3.94 -20.91 -0.22
N GLU A 119 -5.26 -21.01 -0.47
CA GLU A 119 -6.08 -22.20 -0.15
C GLU A 119 -5.84 -22.69 1.29
N GLU A 120 -6.24 -21.88 2.27
CA GLU A 120 -5.99 -22.14 3.70
C GLU A 120 -4.49 -22.34 4.05
N GLY A 121 -3.61 -21.79 3.22
CA GLY A 121 -2.17 -21.85 3.40
C GLY A 121 -1.47 -22.96 2.63
N GLU A 122 -2.17 -23.83 1.90
CA GLU A 122 -1.58 -24.97 1.18
C GLU A 122 -0.87 -24.58 -0.13
N TYR A 123 -1.18 -23.42 -0.70
CA TYR A 123 -0.56 -22.89 -1.94
C TYR A 123 -0.61 -23.90 -3.11
N HIS A 124 -1.79 -24.50 -3.37
CA HIS A 124 -2.01 -25.53 -4.39
C HIS A 124 -1.13 -26.79 -4.22
N GLY A 125 -0.63 -27.02 -3.03
CA GLY A 125 0.29 -28.10 -2.74
C GLY A 125 -0.17 -29.01 -1.61
N ARG A 126 0.66 -29.11 -0.60
CA ARG A 126 0.37 -29.90 0.60
C ARG A 126 0.68 -29.07 1.85
N ARG A 127 0.02 -29.41 2.95
CA ARG A 127 0.39 -28.88 4.27
C ARG A 127 1.80 -29.29 4.63
N ALA A 128 2.61 -28.29 4.95
CA ALA A 128 4.00 -28.47 5.32
C ALA A 128 4.49 -27.29 6.16
N LEU A 129 5.49 -27.54 6.98
CA LEU A 129 6.21 -26.48 7.71
C LEU A 129 7.62 -26.37 7.14
N MET A 130 8.11 -25.14 7.00
CA MET A 130 9.48 -24.90 6.55
C MET A 130 10.48 -25.44 7.57
N SER A 131 11.50 -26.17 7.11
CA SER A 131 12.60 -26.55 7.98
C SER A 131 13.55 -25.38 8.20
N PHE A 132 14.25 -25.36 9.32
CA PHE A 132 15.32 -24.38 9.58
C PHE A 132 16.35 -24.35 8.44
N GLU A 133 16.78 -25.52 7.95
CA GLU A 133 17.77 -25.62 6.86
C GLU A 133 17.28 -24.95 5.57
N THR A 134 16.00 -25.04 5.25
CA THR A 134 15.42 -24.36 4.07
C THR A 134 15.46 -22.85 4.26
N GLY A 135 15.01 -22.35 5.40
CA GLY A 135 15.03 -20.91 5.70
C GLY A 135 16.45 -20.35 5.78
N LYS A 136 17.39 -21.12 6.37
CA LYS A 136 18.81 -20.78 6.40
C LYS A 136 19.38 -20.59 4.99
N LYS A 137 19.14 -21.54 4.08
CA LYS A 137 19.56 -21.43 2.67
C LYS A 137 18.97 -20.20 1.99
N ALA A 138 17.72 -19.83 2.31
CA ALA A 138 17.11 -18.62 1.77
C ALA A 138 17.80 -17.34 2.27
N LEU A 139 18.15 -17.27 3.55
CA LEU A 139 18.94 -16.14 4.08
C LEU A 139 20.35 -16.07 3.47
N ASP A 140 21.02 -17.21 3.33
CA ASP A 140 22.34 -17.30 2.65
C ASP A 140 22.23 -16.81 1.19
N PHE A 141 21.18 -17.21 0.47
CA PHE A 141 20.89 -16.73 -0.88
C PHE A 141 20.69 -15.20 -0.91
N LEU A 142 19.91 -14.65 0.02
CA LEU A 142 19.68 -13.20 0.10
C LEU A 142 20.99 -12.45 0.31
N ILE A 143 21.83 -12.91 1.23
CA ILE A 143 23.14 -12.32 1.50
C ILE A 143 24.01 -12.35 0.24
N ALA A 144 24.15 -13.53 -0.38
CA ALA A 144 25.02 -13.73 -1.55
C ALA A 144 24.60 -12.89 -2.75
N ASN A 145 23.30 -12.62 -2.92
CA ASN A 145 22.75 -11.91 -4.07
C ASN A 145 22.39 -10.45 -3.78
N SER A 146 22.71 -9.92 -2.60
CA SER A 146 22.39 -8.54 -2.21
C SER A 146 23.49 -7.51 -2.58
N GLY A 147 24.62 -7.95 -3.13
CA GLY A 147 25.73 -7.08 -3.49
C GLY A 147 26.17 -6.20 -2.30
N ASN A 148 26.38 -4.93 -2.54
CA ASN A 148 26.80 -3.96 -1.52
C ASN A 148 25.63 -3.44 -0.66
N ARG A 149 24.39 -3.91 -0.89
CA ARG A 149 23.22 -3.48 -0.10
C ARG A 149 23.34 -3.97 1.33
N ARG A 150 23.36 -3.04 2.28
CA ARG A 150 23.45 -3.34 3.70
C ARG A 150 22.10 -3.74 4.29
N ASN A 151 21.04 -2.97 4.00
CA ASN A 151 19.72 -3.20 4.57
C ASN A 151 18.94 -4.22 3.73
N LEU A 152 18.58 -5.32 4.34
CA LEU A 152 17.84 -6.44 3.75
C LEU A 152 16.54 -6.65 4.50
N GLU A 153 15.51 -7.10 3.78
CA GLU A 153 14.19 -7.32 4.34
C GLU A 153 13.80 -8.79 4.25
N VAL A 154 13.24 -9.32 5.33
CA VAL A 154 12.71 -10.68 5.38
C VAL A 154 11.33 -10.64 6.00
N ASP A 155 10.34 -11.07 5.24
CA ASP A 155 8.96 -11.16 5.69
C ASP A 155 8.61 -12.62 5.99
N PHE A 156 8.26 -12.90 7.24
CA PHE A 156 7.74 -14.18 7.66
C PHE A 156 6.24 -14.22 7.39
N PHE A 157 5.89 -15.01 6.40
CA PHE A 157 4.56 -15.11 5.82
C PHE A 157 4.13 -16.59 5.65
N GLY A 158 3.12 -16.84 4.83
CA GLY A 158 2.64 -18.16 4.46
C GLY A 158 1.16 -18.33 4.79
N GLY A 159 0.75 -19.48 5.30
CA GLY A 159 -0.57 -19.67 5.89
C GLY A 159 -0.66 -18.92 7.22
N GLU A 160 -0.16 -19.52 8.31
CA GLU A 160 0.03 -18.81 9.58
C GLU A 160 1.44 -19.08 10.13
N PRO A 161 2.34 -18.08 10.11
CA PRO A 161 3.73 -18.27 10.54
C PRO A 161 3.90 -18.70 12.00
N LEU A 162 2.98 -18.30 12.87
CA LEU A 162 3.04 -18.69 14.30
C LEU A 162 2.82 -20.19 14.51
N MET A 163 2.33 -20.93 13.53
CA MET A 163 2.28 -22.42 13.58
C MET A 163 3.68 -23.04 13.52
N ASN A 164 4.68 -22.29 13.06
CA ASN A 164 6.08 -22.73 12.98
C ASN A 164 7.01 -21.75 13.70
N TRP A 165 6.56 -21.26 14.84
CA TRP A 165 7.21 -20.16 15.57
C TRP A 165 8.66 -20.44 15.97
N GLN A 166 9.01 -21.68 16.30
CA GLN A 166 10.40 -22.00 16.66
C GLN A 166 11.35 -21.74 15.50
N VAL A 167 10.98 -22.11 14.28
CA VAL A 167 11.80 -21.86 13.09
C VAL A 167 11.94 -20.35 12.82
N VAL A 168 10.90 -19.55 13.07
CA VAL A 168 11.00 -18.09 12.98
C VAL A 168 12.07 -17.56 13.96
N LYS A 169 12.04 -18.00 15.24
CA LYS A 169 13.03 -17.60 16.24
C LYS A 169 14.45 -17.99 15.84
N ASP A 170 14.63 -19.21 15.36
CA ASP A 170 15.93 -19.75 14.95
C ASP A 170 16.49 -18.98 13.72
N LEU A 171 15.65 -18.65 12.75
CA LEU A 171 16.06 -17.86 11.58
C LEU A 171 16.42 -16.43 11.94
N VAL A 172 15.69 -15.81 12.86
CA VAL A 172 16.05 -14.48 13.37
C VAL A 172 17.41 -14.53 14.07
N ALA A 173 17.64 -15.50 14.95
CA ALA A 173 18.91 -15.67 15.62
C ALA A 173 20.06 -15.86 14.61
N TYR A 174 19.87 -16.74 13.64
CA TYR A 174 20.83 -16.96 12.56
C TYR A 174 21.09 -15.67 11.76
N GLY A 175 20.06 -14.94 11.38
CA GLY A 175 20.18 -13.66 10.66
C GLY A 175 21.01 -12.64 11.45
N ARG A 176 20.77 -12.50 12.77
CA ARG A 176 21.55 -11.61 13.67
C ARG A 176 23.03 -11.97 13.74
N GLU A 177 23.38 -13.25 13.65
CA GLU A 177 24.77 -13.70 13.55
C GLU A 177 25.39 -13.32 12.18
N GLN A 178 24.65 -13.56 11.09
CA GLN A 178 25.12 -13.26 9.73
C GLN A 178 25.28 -11.76 9.47
N GLU A 179 24.51 -10.90 10.14
CA GLU A 179 24.67 -9.43 10.06
C GLU A 179 26.09 -9.00 10.40
N LYS A 180 26.69 -9.60 11.44
CA LYS A 180 28.03 -9.27 11.90
C LYS A 180 29.11 -9.75 10.93
N ILE A 181 28.90 -10.92 10.32
CA ILE A 181 29.88 -11.55 9.42
C ILE A 181 29.91 -10.83 8.06
N HIS A 182 28.73 -10.45 7.55
CA HIS A 182 28.56 -9.95 6.18
C HIS A 182 28.30 -8.43 6.11
N ASN A 183 28.37 -7.71 7.23
CA ASN A 183 28.03 -6.28 7.31
C ASN A 183 26.65 -5.97 6.72
N LYS A 184 25.66 -6.81 7.07
CA LYS A 184 24.25 -6.65 6.69
C LYS A 184 23.44 -6.16 7.87
N ASN A 185 22.20 -5.76 7.61
CA ASN A 185 21.20 -5.39 8.62
C ASN A 185 19.85 -5.89 8.14
N PHE A 186 19.28 -6.89 8.83
CA PHE A 186 18.00 -7.47 8.50
C PHE A 186 16.86 -6.72 9.20
N ARG A 187 15.88 -6.31 8.44
CA ARG A 187 14.57 -5.91 8.93
C ARG A 187 13.62 -7.09 8.78
N PHE A 188 13.31 -7.72 9.89
CA PHE A 188 12.33 -8.80 9.93
C PHE A 188 10.92 -8.23 10.07
N THR A 189 9.98 -8.77 9.30
CA THR A 189 8.54 -8.49 9.37
C THR A 189 7.80 -9.80 9.63
N LEU A 190 6.72 -9.74 10.38
CA LEU A 190 5.83 -10.87 10.66
C LEU A 190 4.41 -10.49 10.25
N THR A 191 3.76 -11.33 9.44
CA THR A 191 2.33 -11.20 9.10
C THR A 191 1.57 -12.34 9.78
N THR A 192 0.60 -12.03 10.63
CA THR A 192 -0.14 -13.05 11.39
C THR A 192 -1.65 -12.76 11.47
N ASN A 193 -2.44 -13.83 11.53
CA ASN A 193 -3.87 -13.74 11.84
C ASN A 193 -4.14 -13.58 13.36
N GLY A 194 -3.13 -13.65 14.21
CA GLY A 194 -3.17 -13.38 15.65
C GLY A 194 -3.79 -14.44 16.52
N VAL A 195 -4.36 -15.51 15.99
CA VAL A 195 -5.00 -16.55 16.80
C VAL A 195 -4.03 -17.15 17.83
N LEU A 196 -2.79 -17.41 17.43
CA LEU A 196 -1.73 -17.98 18.28
C LEU A 196 -0.92 -16.95 19.04
N LEU A 197 -1.16 -15.65 18.82
CA LEU A 197 -0.44 -14.57 19.49
C LEU A 197 -0.61 -14.66 21.01
N ASN A 198 0.49 -14.60 21.74
CA ASN A 198 0.57 -14.63 23.20
C ASN A 198 1.69 -13.70 23.70
N ASP A 199 1.87 -13.58 25.01
CA ASP A 199 2.81 -12.63 25.61
C ASP A 199 4.27 -12.91 25.22
N GLU A 200 4.70 -14.17 25.17
CA GLU A 200 6.05 -14.56 24.74
C GLU A 200 6.33 -14.12 23.30
N ILE A 201 5.37 -14.35 22.40
CA ILE A 201 5.47 -13.97 20.98
C ILE A 201 5.50 -12.45 20.84
N MET A 202 4.65 -11.73 21.61
CA MET A 202 4.61 -10.27 21.61
C MET A 202 5.95 -9.67 22.08
N GLU A 203 6.52 -10.19 23.16
CA GLU A 203 7.81 -9.74 23.68
C GLU A 203 8.95 -9.95 22.66
N PHE A 204 9.03 -11.14 22.08
CA PHE A 204 10.00 -11.44 21.03
C PHE A 204 9.80 -10.54 19.80
N ALA A 205 8.57 -10.37 19.32
CA ALA A 205 8.28 -9.53 18.17
C ALA A 205 8.60 -8.04 18.44
N ASN A 206 8.35 -7.55 19.65
CA ASN A 206 8.72 -6.18 20.04
C ASN A 206 10.22 -5.95 19.99
N LYS A 207 11.02 -6.97 20.32
CA LYS A 207 12.47 -6.90 20.32
C LYS A 207 13.08 -7.06 18.91
N GLU A 208 12.60 -8.01 18.14
CA GLU A 208 13.29 -8.49 16.95
C GLU A 208 12.62 -8.07 15.62
N MET A 209 11.29 -7.83 15.62
CA MET A 209 10.57 -7.50 14.39
C MET A 209 10.53 -5.99 14.16
N GLY A 210 11.04 -5.56 13.02
CA GLY A 210 11.00 -4.16 12.58
C GLY A 210 9.58 -3.70 12.24
N ASN A 211 8.69 -4.65 11.90
CA ASN A 211 7.27 -4.41 11.68
C ASN A 211 6.45 -5.68 11.92
N VAL A 212 5.18 -5.52 12.28
CA VAL A 212 4.23 -6.64 12.40
C VAL A 212 2.90 -6.27 11.75
N VAL A 213 2.41 -7.14 10.89
CA VAL A 213 1.10 -7.01 10.23
C VAL A 213 0.10 -7.92 10.93
N LEU A 214 -0.95 -7.31 11.47
CA LEU A 214 -2.04 -7.95 12.20
C LEU A 214 -3.28 -8.00 11.30
N SER A 215 -3.67 -9.19 10.87
CA SER A 215 -4.72 -9.37 9.87
C SER A 215 -6.11 -9.28 10.49
N ILE A 216 -6.85 -8.19 10.18
CA ILE A 216 -8.23 -7.96 10.61
C ILE A 216 -8.96 -7.10 9.57
N ASP A 217 -10.17 -7.50 9.16
CA ASP A 217 -10.88 -6.85 8.05
C ASP A 217 -11.78 -5.67 8.46
N GLY A 218 -12.01 -5.48 9.75
CA GLY A 218 -12.85 -4.38 10.24
C GLY A 218 -13.86 -4.83 11.28
N ARG A 219 -15.16 -4.45 11.10
CA ARG A 219 -16.26 -4.81 11.99
C ARG A 219 -16.37 -6.32 12.15
N LYS A 220 -16.90 -6.74 13.32
CA LYS A 220 -16.98 -8.15 13.69
C LYS A 220 -17.68 -9.02 12.64
N GLU A 221 -18.83 -8.58 12.14
CA GLU A 221 -19.61 -9.31 11.15
C GLU A 221 -18.87 -9.48 9.83
N VAL A 222 -18.13 -8.46 9.38
CA VAL A 222 -17.30 -8.49 8.18
C VAL A 222 -16.13 -9.46 8.38
N HIS A 223 -15.41 -9.29 9.48
CA HIS A 223 -14.26 -10.12 9.79
C HIS A 223 -14.64 -11.60 9.97
N ASP A 224 -15.64 -11.91 10.80
CA ASP A 224 -16.04 -13.28 11.09
C ASP A 224 -16.63 -13.99 9.86
N HIS A 225 -17.27 -13.24 8.95
CA HIS A 225 -17.73 -13.77 7.67
C HIS A 225 -16.58 -14.20 6.76
N MET A 226 -15.53 -13.37 6.66
CA MET A 226 -14.44 -13.59 5.72
C MET A 226 -13.27 -14.40 6.30
N ARG A 227 -13.08 -14.38 7.64
CA ARG A 227 -11.97 -15.06 8.35
C ARG A 227 -12.45 -16.01 9.45
N PRO A 228 -13.31 -16.99 9.13
CA PRO A 228 -13.76 -17.95 10.12
C PRO A 228 -12.65 -18.97 10.45
N PHE A 229 -12.79 -19.60 11.60
CA PHE A 229 -12.13 -20.89 11.85
C PHE A 229 -12.64 -21.95 10.88
N ARG A 230 -11.87 -23.03 10.67
CA ARG A 230 -12.27 -24.17 9.84
C ARG A 230 -13.62 -24.81 10.21
N LYS A 231 -14.05 -24.65 11.47
CA LYS A 231 -15.36 -25.13 11.97
C LYS A 231 -16.46 -24.09 11.84
N GLY A 232 -16.21 -22.95 11.19
CA GLY A 232 -17.17 -21.90 10.92
C GLY A 232 -17.37 -20.87 12.05
N ALA A 233 -16.74 -21.04 13.22
CA ALA A 233 -16.79 -20.01 14.26
C ALA A 233 -16.01 -18.77 13.87
N GLY A 234 -16.47 -17.58 14.30
CA GLY A 234 -15.74 -16.33 14.10
C GLY A 234 -14.44 -16.24 14.91
N SER A 235 -13.47 -15.50 14.41
CA SER A 235 -12.17 -15.32 15.06
C SER A 235 -12.00 -13.94 15.73
N TYR A 236 -12.88 -12.99 15.44
CA TYR A 236 -12.80 -11.59 15.87
C TYR A 236 -12.62 -11.41 17.37
N ASP A 237 -13.52 -11.98 18.19
CA ASP A 237 -13.51 -11.80 19.66
C ASP A 237 -12.23 -12.35 20.32
N LEU A 238 -11.58 -13.32 19.68
CA LEU A 238 -10.32 -13.89 20.16
C LEU A 238 -9.14 -12.98 19.86
N ILE A 239 -9.10 -12.37 18.66
CA ILE A 239 -7.91 -11.67 18.19
C ILE A 239 -7.87 -10.20 18.61
N VAL A 240 -9.00 -9.51 18.66
CA VAL A 240 -9.05 -8.05 18.93
C VAL A 240 -8.38 -7.68 20.26
N PRO A 241 -8.65 -8.33 21.40
CA PRO A 241 -7.97 -8.00 22.65
C PRO A 241 -6.44 -8.21 22.58
N LYS A 242 -6.00 -9.22 21.81
CA LYS A 242 -4.57 -9.49 21.62
C LYS A 242 -3.93 -8.41 20.77
N PHE A 243 -4.60 -7.96 19.70
CA PHE A 243 -4.09 -6.91 18.80
C PHE A 243 -4.01 -5.56 19.51
N GLN A 244 -5.01 -5.20 20.32
CA GLN A 244 -4.98 -4.00 21.15
C GLN A 244 -3.79 -4.02 22.12
N LYS A 245 -3.63 -5.12 22.88
CA LYS A 245 -2.49 -5.31 23.80
C LYS A 245 -1.15 -5.20 23.07
N PHE A 246 -1.05 -5.80 21.88
CA PHE A 246 0.17 -5.77 21.09
C PHE A 246 0.48 -4.36 20.56
N ALA A 247 -0.50 -3.65 20.01
CA ALA A 247 -0.34 -2.29 19.53
C ALA A 247 0.11 -1.33 20.65
N GLU A 248 -0.49 -1.45 21.83
CA GLU A 248 -0.10 -0.70 23.04
C GLU A 248 1.33 -1.01 23.47
N SER A 249 1.72 -2.30 23.48
CA SER A 249 3.07 -2.73 23.86
C SER A 249 4.16 -2.21 22.92
N ARG A 250 3.78 -1.82 21.70
CA ARG A 250 4.65 -1.17 20.69
C ARG A 250 4.54 0.36 20.68
N ASN A 251 3.84 0.98 21.63
CA ASN A 251 3.56 2.41 21.65
C ASN A 251 2.88 2.90 20.36
N GLN A 252 2.01 2.10 19.79
CA GLN A 252 1.28 2.38 18.55
C GLN A 252 2.20 2.64 17.32
N ASP A 253 3.38 2.02 17.27
CA ASP A 253 4.36 2.18 16.18
C ASP A 253 4.83 0.82 15.64
N LYS A 254 5.29 0.81 14.39
CA LYS A 254 5.87 -0.35 13.70
C LYS A 254 4.97 -1.59 13.66
N TYR A 255 3.69 -1.38 13.51
CA TYR A 255 2.69 -2.41 13.21
C TYR A 255 1.68 -1.87 12.22
N TYR A 256 0.89 -2.75 11.63
CA TYR A 256 -0.32 -2.41 10.91
C TYR A 256 -1.41 -3.40 11.29
N VAL A 257 -2.63 -2.90 11.54
CA VAL A 257 -3.81 -3.72 11.35
C VAL A 257 -4.16 -3.64 9.87
N ARG A 258 -4.28 -4.80 9.22
CA ARG A 258 -4.48 -4.89 7.78
C ARG A 258 -5.71 -5.68 7.45
N GLY A 259 -6.64 -5.04 6.74
CA GLY A 259 -7.89 -5.60 6.29
C GLY A 259 -7.98 -5.73 4.78
N THR A 260 -8.89 -6.58 4.35
CA THR A 260 -9.24 -6.75 2.95
C THR A 260 -10.72 -6.42 2.78
N PHE A 261 -11.05 -5.45 1.92
CA PHE A 261 -12.43 -5.17 1.56
C PHE A 261 -12.83 -5.91 0.28
N THR A 262 -14.11 -6.23 0.17
CA THR A 262 -14.68 -7.10 -0.84
C THR A 262 -15.98 -6.50 -1.37
N HIS A 263 -16.62 -7.15 -2.35
CA HIS A 263 -18.00 -6.82 -2.75
C HIS A 263 -18.98 -6.79 -1.56
N ASN A 264 -18.72 -7.59 -0.51
CA ASN A 264 -19.63 -7.73 0.62
C ASN A 264 -19.56 -6.57 1.64
N ASN A 265 -18.56 -5.71 1.56
CA ASN A 265 -18.37 -4.55 2.45
C ASN A 265 -17.83 -3.33 1.69
N LEU A 266 -18.57 -2.89 0.66
CA LEU A 266 -18.23 -1.70 -0.13
C LEU A 266 -18.23 -0.41 0.71
N ASP A 267 -18.84 -0.45 1.91
CA ASP A 267 -18.83 0.59 2.93
C ASP A 267 -17.62 0.48 3.88
N PHE A 268 -16.48 -0.01 3.38
CA PHE A 268 -15.27 -0.32 4.18
C PHE A 268 -14.71 0.89 4.96
N SER A 269 -15.12 2.13 4.64
CA SER A 269 -14.85 3.29 5.48
C SER A 269 -15.34 3.09 6.92
N ASN A 270 -16.49 2.43 7.11
CA ASN A 270 -17.00 2.08 8.43
C ASN A 270 -16.11 1.04 9.14
N ASP A 271 -15.45 0.15 8.38
CA ASP A 271 -14.48 -0.79 8.92
C ASP A 271 -13.22 -0.08 9.39
N VAL A 272 -12.73 0.89 8.62
CA VAL A 272 -11.58 1.73 9.01
C VAL A 272 -11.90 2.54 10.28
N LEU A 273 -13.08 3.18 10.34
CA LEU A 273 -13.52 3.93 11.53
C LEU A 273 -13.65 3.02 12.74
N HIS A 274 -14.22 1.84 12.57
CA HIS A 274 -14.32 0.84 13.63
C HIS A 274 -12.95 0.44 14.19
N LEU A 275 -11.96 0.20 13.32
CA LEU A 275 -10.59 -0.09 13.73
C LEU A 275 -9.93 1.09 14.45
N ALA A 276 -10.20 2.31 14.01
CA ALA A 276 -9.74 3.53 14.69
C ALA A 276 -10.38 3.68 16.08
N ASP A 277 -11.68 3.42 16.23
CA ASP A 277 -12.41 3.45 17.51
C ASP A 277 -11.90 2.39 18.50
N LEU A 278 -11.40 1.24 17.99
CA LEU A 278 -10.69 0.24 18.79
C LEU A 278 -9.30 0.71 19.28
N GLY A 279 -8.84 1.89 18.87
CA GLY A 279 -7.59 2.51 19.29
C GLY A 279 -6.38 2.21 18.40
N PHE A 280 -6.56 1.57 17.23
CA PHE A 280 -5.46 1.34 16.30
C PHE A 280 -5.11 2.62 15.54
N LYS A 281 -3.81 2.96 15.48
CA LYS A 281 -3.30 4.16 14.79
C LYS A 281 -2.66 3.87 13.44
N GLN A 282 -2.37 2.61 13.16
CA GLN A 282 -1.75 2.17 11.92
C GLN A 282 -2.70 1.19 11.22
N ILE A 283 -3.49 1.69 10.30
CA ILE A 283 -4.55 0.94 9.61
C ILE A 283 -4.22 0.91 8.11
N SER A 284 -4.33 -0.26 7.50
CA SER A 284 -4.20 -0.47 6.07
C SER A 284 -5.36 -1.33 5.59
N VAL A 285 -6.04 -0.91 4.53
CA VAL A 285 -7.08 -1.72 3.89
C VAL A 285 -6.78 -1.82 2.39
N GLU A 286 -7.01 -3.00 1.83
CA GLU A 286 -6.73 -3.30 0.43
C GLU A 286 -7.93 -3.97 -0.24
N PRO A 287 -8.14 -3.75 -1.54
CA PRO A 287 -9.17 -4.47 -2.27
C PRO A 287 -8.82 -5.96 -2.40
N VAL A 288 -9.83 -6.81 -2.37
CA VAL A 288 -9.65 -8.21 -2.69
C VAL A 288 -9.26 -8.38 -4.16
N VAL A 289 -8.32 -9.28 -4.41
CA VAL A 289 -8.01 -9.76 -5.77
C VAL A 289 -8.60 -11.16 -5.89
N ALA A 290 -9.65 -11.31 -6.68
CA ALA A 290 -10.41 -12.54 -6.83
C ALA A 290 -10.82 -12.76 -8.28
N GLN A 291 -11.17 -14.02 -8.62
CA GLN A 291 -11.79 -14.32 -9.90
C GLN A 291 -13.20 -13.68 -9.95
N PRO A 292 -13.64 -13.13 -11.10
CA PRO A 292 -14.96 -12.49 -11.21
C PRO A 292 -16.15 -13.39 -10.86
N THR A 293 -15.95 -14.70 -10.83
CA THR A 293 -16.95 -15.70 -10.47
C THR A 293 -17.18 -15.86 -8.98
N GLU A 294 -16.26 -15.34 -8.15
CA GLU A 294 -16.40 -15.40 -6.70
C GLU A 294 -17.45 -14.40 -6.20
N ASP A 295 -18.23 -14.80 -5.20
CA ASP A 295 -19.31 -13.99 -4.64
C ASP A 295 -18.83 -12.72 -3.91
N TYR A 296 -17.58 -12.72 -3.47
CA TYR A 296 -16.91 -11.61 -2.80
C TYR A 296 -16.04 -10.75 -3.74
N ALA A 297 -15.96 -11.09 -5.03
CA ALA A 297 -15.15 -10.34 -6.00
C ALA A 297 -15.72 -8.94 -6.24
N ILE A 298 -14.85 -7.93 -6.26
CA ILE A 298 -15.22 -6.56 -6.64
C ILE A 298 -15.56 -6.54 -8.14
N ARG A 299 -16.65 -5.86 -8.49
CA ARG A 299 -17.22 -5.77 -9.83
C ARG A 299 -17.20 -4.33 -10.34
N GLU A 300 -17.37 -4.14 -11.65
CA GLU A 300 -17.44 -2.80 -12.23
C GLU A 300 -18.59 -1.97 -11.63
N GLU A 301 -19.70 -2.60 -11.32
CA GLU A 301 -20.87 -1.95 -10.69
C GLU A 301 -20.62 -1.42 -9.28
N ASP A 302 -19.57 -1.90 -8.61
CA ASP A 302 -19.17 -1.49 -7.25
C ASP A 302 -18.30 -0.21 -7.26
N ILE A 303 -17.68 0.10 -8.39
CA ILE A 303 -16.69 1.17 -8.49
C ILE A 303 -17.22 2.54 -8.05
N PRO A 304 -18.43 2.98 -8.41
CA PRO A 304 -18.94 4.27 -7.94
C PRO A 304 -18.99 4.36 -6.41
N GLN A 305 -19.49 3.32 -5.75
CA GLN A 305 -19.57 3.29 -4.28
C GLN A 305 -18.17 3.23 -3.63
N LEU A 306 -17.22 2.53 -4.25
CA LEU A 306 -15.84 2.49 -3.79
C LEU A 306 -15.15 3.86 -3.86
N TYR A 307 -15.41 4.65 -4.92
CA TYR A 307 -14.89 6.00 -5.02
C TYR A 307 -15.40 6.90 -3.89
N ASP A 308 -16.70 6.88 -3.61
CA ASP A 308 -17.28 7.64 -2.52
C ASP A 308 -16.65 7.25 -1.16
N CYS A 309 -16.46 5.95 -0.95
CA CYS A 309 -15.85 5.41 0.24
C CYS A 309 -14.37 5.80 0.39
N LEU A 310 -13.59 5.75 -0.70
CA LEU A 310 -12.16 6.13 -0.71
C LEU A 310 -11.97 7.62 -0.43
N LEU A 311 -12.82 8.49 -0.96
CA LEU A 311 -12.78 9.93 -0.67
C LEU A 311 -12.96 10.23 0.81
N TYR A 312 -13.81 9.47 1.49
CA TYR A 312 -14.05 9.63 2.91
C TYR A 312 -12.89 9.15 3.80
N THR A 313 -12.21 8.07 3.39
CA THR A 313 -11.16 7.41 4.20
C THR A 313 -9.74 7.84 3.88
N SER A 314 -9.54 8.51 2.75
CA SER A 314 -8.22 9.02 2.33
C SER A 314 -8.22 10.53 2.31
N PRO A 315 -8.10 11.20 3.48
CA PRO A 315 -8.01 12.66 3.51
C PRO A 315 -6.78 13.08 2.69
N SER A 316 -6.99 14.04 1.80
CA SER A 316 -5.90 14.66 1.05
C SER A 316 -4.84 15.20 2.02
N PRO A 317 -3.55 15.20 1.68
CA PRO A 317 -2.51 15.87 2.47
C PRO A 317 -2.82 17.34 2.77
N ARG A 318 -3.71 17.99 2.00
CA ARG A 318 -4.23 19.32 2.27
C ARG A 318 -5.21 19.38 3.45
N ASP A 319 -5.98 18.32 3.68
CA ASP A 319 -6.93 18.25 4.80
C ASP A 319 -6.23 18.06 6.13
N MET A 320 -5.02 17.51 6.12
CA MET A 320 -4.17 17.33 7.31
C MET A 320 -3.49 18.63 7.80
N ARG A 321 -3.60 19.73 7.06
CA ARG A 321 -3.00 21.04 7.40
C ARG A 321 -3.99 22.06 7.98
N ARG A 322 -5.19 21.61 8.34
CA ARG A 322 -6.17 22.46 9.05
C ARG A 322 -6.16 22.25 10.54
#